data_29a72f7ec4724b920be0d155c134e5f5
#
_entry.id   29a72f7ec4724b920be0d155c134e5f5
#
_cell.length_a   1.000
_cell.length_b   1.000
_cell.length_c   1.000
_cell.angle_alpha   90.00
_cell.angle_beta   90.00
_cell.angle_gamma   90.00
#
_symmetry.space_group_name_H-M   'P 1'
#
loop_
_entity.id
_entity.type
_entity.pdbx_description
1 polymer ?
#
loop_
_entity_poly.entity_id
_entity_poly.type
_entity_poly.pdbx_seq_one_letter_code
_entity_poly.pdbx_strand_id
1 'polypeptide(L)'
;MKQAEVDLDRTRIVAPVNGTVISRTIDVGQTVAASLQAPELFKLAQDLRRISIEAQVNEADVGAVADGNPVTFSVDAYPERTFEGTVTQVRLAATELQNVVTYTVIIEASNDDRRLFPGMTANVQIESAKKDDALRVPNEALRFRPRNAERFIVAAGASREDRSDRIISRLKNDLPLTDAQEEAAREALEKFLSSSSASGANSIDRSVERQMIQSILEQALRPLMSEAQMPAYEKWKSGRAASRSGNVYVLDAAGKPERRVVRLGISDDQFSEIAGGKLKEGERVIVRAREAKK
;
A
#
# COMPACT_ATOMS: atom_id res chain seq x y z
N MET A 1 26.50 61.42 11.77
CA MET A 1 26.67 60.99 10.39
C MET A 1 26.49 59.48 10.22
N LYS A 2 27.17 58.60 10.94
CA LYS A 2 27.00 57.13 10.79
C LYS A 2 25.56 56.62 10.94
N GLN A 3 24.73 57.18 11.85
CA GLN A 3 23.37 56.75 12.02
C GLN A 3 22.51 57.07 10.80
N ALA A 4 22.65 58.28 10.24
CA ALA A 4 21.89 58.71 9.07
C ALA A 4 22.25 57.87 7.80
N GLU A 5 23.51 57.45 7.69
CA GLU A 5 23.93 56.54 6.61
C GLU A 5 23.32 55.14 6.75
N VAL A 6 23.25 54.59 7.97
CA VAL A 6 22.60 53.31 8.25
C VAL A 6 21.11 53.40 7.98
N ASP A 7 20.48 54.49 8.37
CA ASP A 7 19.03 54.69 8.14
C ASP A 7 18.72 54.83 6.65
N LEU A 8 19.57 55.49 5.89
CA LEU A 8 19.48 55.60 4.43
C LEU A 8 19.69 54.23 3.75
N ASP A 9 20.66 53.44 4.21
CA ASP A 9 20.91 52.10 3.64
C ASP A 9 19.71 51.17 3.91
N ARG A 10 19.07 51.26 5.04
CA ARG A 10 17.84 50.52 5.38
C ARG A 10 16.62 50.88 4.53
N THR A 11 16.61 52.02 3.87
CA THR A 11 15.54 52.35 2.91
C THR A 11 15.66 51.61 1.60
N ARG A 12 16.82 50.97 1.35
CA ARG A 12 17.10 50.20 0.15
C ARG A 12 16.91 48.70 0.41
N ILE A 13 15.81 48.15 -0.06
CA ILE A 13 15.54 46.71 0.04
C ILE A 13 16.18 46.01 -1.15
N VAL A 14 17.17 45.15 -0.88
CA VAL A 14 17.90 44.40 -1.89
C VAL A 14 17.54 42.93 -1.81
N ALA A 15 17.58 42.21 -2.95
CA ALA A 15 17.39 40.78 -2.99
C ALA A 15 18.55 40.06 -2.27
N PRO A 16 18.28 39.18 -1.29
CA PRO A 16 19.32 38.47 -0.55
C PRO A 16 19.99 37.37 -1.38
N VAL A 17 19.37 36.95 -2.49
CA VAL A 17 19.82 35.87 -3.36
C VAL A 17 19.63 36.23 -4.83
N ASN A 18 20.45 35.63 -5.69
CA ASN A 18 20.22 35.70 -7.13
C ASN A 18 19.09 34.75 -7.51
N GLY A 19 18.18 35.18 -8.40
CA GLY A 19 17.05 34.35 -8.80
C GLY A 19 16.09 35.07 -9.73
N THR A 20 14.98 34.42 -10.01
CA THR A 20 13.89 34.95 -10.81
C THR A 20 12.72 35.36 -9.91
N VAL A 21 12.14 36.53 -10.15
CA VAL A 21 10.94 36.99 -9.42
C VAL A 21 9.74 36.15 -9.87
N ILE A 22 9.12 35.43 -8.93
CA ILE A 22 7.89 34.64 -9.17
C ILE A 22 6.65 35.51 -9.01
N SER A 23 6.61 36.28 -7.91
CA SER A 23 5.49 37.19 -7.63
C SER A 23 5.98 38.51 -7.05
N ARG A 24 5.25 39.56 -7.34
CA ARG A 24 5.38 40.89 -6.77
C ARG A 24 4.06 41.28 -6.11
N THR A 25 4.09 41.50 -4.82
CA THR A 25 2.89 41.78 -3.99
C THR A 25 2.73 43.25 -3.71
N ILE A 26 3.71 44.09 -4.09
CA ILE A 26 3.74 45.54 -3.82
C ILE A 26 3.68 46.33 -5.11
N ASP A 27 2.98 47.48 -5.08
CA ASP A 27 2.91 48.45 -6.17
C ASP A 27 3.70 49.73 -5.87
N VAL A 28 4.07 50.43 -6.95
CA VAL A 28 4.79 51.69 -6.84
C VAL A 28 3.91 52.74 -6.15
N GLY A 29 4.43 53.40 -5.13
CA GLY A 29 3.70 54.37 -4.33
C GLY A 29 2.93 53.77 -3.14
N GLN A 30 2.95 52.45 -2.97
CA GLN A 30 2.33 51.82 -1.81
C GLN A 30 3.21 51.98 -0.57
N THR A 31 2.59 52.41 0.55
CA THR A 31 3.26 52.48 1.83
C THR A 31 3.39 51.11 2.47
N VAL A 32 4.60 50.72 2.87
CA VAL A 32 4.87 49.49 3.59
C VAL A 32 5.05 49.78 5.06
N ALA A 33 4.11 49.34 5.89
CA ALA A 33 4.19 49.44 7.34
C ALA A 33 4.76 48.12 7.91
N ALA A 34 5.98 48.15 8.44
CA ALA A 34 6.66 46.98 9.03
C ALA A 34 6.56 46.93 10.55
N SER A 35 5.53 47.57 11.15
CA SER A 35 5.46 47.81 12.59
C SER A 35 5.07 46.57 13.42
N LEU A 36 4.36 45.60 12.85
CA LEU A 36 3.89 44.39 13.57
C LEU A 36 4.20 43.10 12.83
N GLN A 37 4.18 43.08 11.50
CA GLN A 37 4.51 41.95 10.65
C GLN A 37 5.26 42.44 9.41
N ALA A 38 6.34 41.74 9.03
CA ALA A 38 7.03 42.04 7.78
C ALA A 38 6.16 41.52 6.61
N PRO A 39 5.63 42.39 5.72
CA PRO A 39 4.85 41.95 4.58
C PRO A 39 5.75 41.30 3.51
N GLU A 40 5.19 40.32 2.82
CA GLU A 40 5.86 39.71 1.65
C GLU A 40 5.79 40.72 0.49
N LEU A 41 6.95 41.18 0.02
CA LEU A 41 7.05 42.14 -1.09
C LEU A 41 7.27 41.44 -2.41
N PHE A 42 8.18 40.48 -2.44
CA PHE A 42 8.54 39.70 -3.61
C PHE A 42 8.77 38.24 -3.21
N LYS A 43 8.39 37.32 -4.06
CA LYS A 43 8.75 35.92 -3.99
C LYS A 43 9.78 35.60 -5.08
N LEU A 44 10.94 35.08 -4.67
CA LEU A 44 12.07 34.79 -5.55
C LEU A 44 12.31 33.27 -5.60
N ALA A 45 12.55 32.73 -6.81
CA ALA A 45 13.11 31.41 -6.97
C ALA A 45 14.58 31.49 -7.34
N GLN A 46 15.44 30.74 -6.67
CA GLN A 46 16.87 30.64 -7.01
C GLN A 46 17.10 29.88 -8.31
N ASP A 47 16.41 28.75 -8.45
CA ASP A 47 16.51 27.89 -9.62
C ASP A 47 15.11 27.33 -9.98
N LEU A 48 14.70 27.53 -11.22
CA LEU A 48 13.45 27.00 -11.75
C LEU A 48 13.63 25.65 -12.49
N ARG A 49 14.87 25.15 -12.60
CA ARG A 49 15.16 23.85 -13.23
C ARG A 49 14.90 22.68 -12.32
N ARG A 50 14.81 22.90 -11.03
CA ARG A 50 14.41 21.90 -10.03
C ARG A 50 13.14 22.36 -9.36
N ILE A 51 12.16 21.47 -9.30
CA ILE A 51 10.86 21.71 -8.70
C ILE A 51 10.69 20.76 -7.51
N SER A 52 10.20 21.30 -6.41
CA SER A 52 9.77 20.52 -5.27
C SER A 52 8.24 20.44 -5.27
N ILE A 53 7.72 19.23 -5.21
CA ILE A 53 6.28 18.95 -5.14
C ILE A 53 5.97 18.49 -3.72
N GLU A 54 4.99 19.11 -3.09
CA GLU A 54 4.48 18.71 -1.78
C GLU A 54 3.20 17.87 -1.98
N ALA A 55 3.33 16.55 -1.89
CA ALA A 55 2.21 15.63 -2.01
C ALA A 55 1.63 15.33 -0.62
N GLN A 56 0.28 15.33 -0.53
CA GLN A 56 -0.43 14.95 0.69
C GLN A 56 -0.79 13.47 0.61
N VAL A 57 -0.23 12.64 1.49
CA VAL A 57 -0.45 11.19 1.55
C VAL A 57 -1.20 10.85 2.83
N ASN A 58 -2.23 10.01 2.71
CA ASN A 58 -3.00 9.57 3.86
C ASN A 58 -2.17 8.71 4.83
N GLU A 59 -2.51 8.73 6.12
CA GLU A 59 -1.87 7.90 7.15
C GLU A 59 -1.85 6.41 6.79
N ALA A 60 -2.91 5.89 6.15
CA ALA A 60 -3.01 4.49 5.76
C ALA A 60 -1.95 4.07 4.72
N ASP A 61 -1.49 5.01 3.88
CA ASP A 61 -0.62 4.75 2.74
C ASP A 61 0.84 5.20 2.98
N VAL A 62 1.06 6.15 3.91
CA VAL A 62 2.39 6.72 4.17
C VAL A 62 3.41 5.68 4.64
N GLY A 63 2.95 4.62 5.32
CA GLY A 63 3.82 3.52 5.77
C GLY A 63 4.48 2.72 4.63
N ALA A 64 3.96 2.83 3.40
CA ALA A 64 4.53 2.19 2.21
C ALA A 64 5.46 3.14 1.42
N VAL A 65 5.52 4.43 1.78
CA VAL A 65 6.35 5.42 1.10
C VAL A 65 7.68 5.55 1.81
N ALA A 66 8.77 5.48 1.04
CA ALA A 66 10.13 5.63 1.54
C ALA A 66 10.90 6.64 0.69
N ASP A 67 11.94 7.22 1.28
CA ASP A 67 12.88 8.07 0.57
C ASP A 67 13.53 7.27 -0.57
N GLY A 68 13.63 7.87 -1.76
CA GLY A 68 14.12 7.23 -2.96
C GLY A 68 13.07 6.52 -3.81
N ASN A 69 11.81 6.42 -3.38
CA ASN A 69 10.76 5.87 -4.23
C ASN A 69 10.62 6.67 -5.53
N PRO A 70 10.55 6.00 -6.69
CA PRO A 70 10.28 6.68 -7.95
C PRO A 70 8.84 7.19 -7.99
N VAL A 71 8.66 8.34 -8.61
CA VAL A 71 7.39 9.03 -8.71
C VAL A 71 7.13 9.41 -10.15
N THR A 72 5.92 9.19 -10.61
CA THR A 72 5.40 9.75 -11.84
C THR A 72 4.28 10.73 -11.54
N PHE A 73 4.21 11.83 -12.26
CA PHE A 73 3.15 12.81 -12.05
C PHE A 73 2.76 13.50 -13.35
N SER A 74 1.54 13.96 -13.39
CA SER A 74 1.02 14.86 -14.42
C SER A 74 0.54 16.15 -13.78
N VAL A 75 0.53 17.24 -14.53
CA VAL A 75 -0.02 18.52 -14.09
C VAL A 75 -1.22 18.88 -14.96
N ASP A 76 -2.20 19.57 -14.40
CA ASP A 76 -3.43 19.92 -15.13
C ASP A 76 -3.16 20.79 -16.37
N ALA A 77 -2.05 21.54 -16.36
CA ALA A 77 -1.62 22.33 -17.52
C ALA A 77 -1.11 21.47 -18.69
N TYR A 78 -0.66 20.23 -18.44
CA TYR A 78 -0.13 19.31 -19.44
C TYR A 78 -0.60 17.87 -19.16
N PRO A 79 -1.89 17.56 -19.35
CA PRO A 79 -2.48 16.26 -18.99
C PRO A 79 -1.92 15.10 -19.80
N GLU A 80 -1.47 15.37 -21.03
CA GLU A 80 -0.89 14.36 -21.94
C GLU A 80 0.59 14.04 -21.63
N ARG A 81 1.21 14.76 -20.69
CA ARG A 81 2.62 14.57 -20.33
C ARG A 81 2.76 14.01 -18.95
N THR A 82 3.56 12.97 -18.86
CA THR A 82 4.02 12.40 -17.60
C THR A 82 5.42 12.92 -17.31
N PHE A 83 5.63 13.38 -16.08
CA PHE A 83 6.90 13.81 -15.57
C PHE A 83 7.38 12.79 -14.53
N GLU A 84 8.69 12.72 -14.34
CA GLU A 84 9.32 11.83 -13.38
C GLU A 84 9.93 12.62 -12.23
N GLY A 85 9.91 12.03 -11.06
CA GLY A 85 10.50 12.59 -9.85
C GLY A 85 10.93 11.49 -8.88
N THR A 86 11.45 11.90 -7.75
CA THR A 86 11.88 10.98 -6.69
C THR A 86 11.48 11.54 -5.35
N VAL A 87 11.00 10.68 -4.45
CA VAL A 87 10.73 11.05 -3.06
C VAL A 87 12.06 11.37 -2.38
N THR A 88 12.19 12.59 -1.86
CA THR A 88 13.39 13.01 -1.12
C THR A 88 13.18 12.96 0.39
N GLN A 89 11.97 13.18 0.85
CA GLN A 89 11.69 13.19 2.28
C GLN A 89 10.22 12.99 2.57
N VAL A 90 9.92 12.20 3.59
CA VAL A 90 8.61 12.13 4.22
C VAL A 90 8.64 12.97 5.51
N ARG A 91 7.82 14.02 5.58
CA ARG A 91 7.72 14.87 6.79
C ARG A 91 7.00 14.10 7.89
N LEU A 92 7.59 14.03 9.07
CA LEU A 92 7.02 13.28 10.21
C LEU A 92 5.86 14.02 10.89
N ALA A 93 5.72 15.32 10.67
CA ALA A 93 4.61 16.11 11.20
C ALA A 93 3.36 15.87 10.35
N ALA A 94 2.36 15.26 10.95
CA ALA A 94 1.05 15.09 10.32
C ALA A 94 0.28 16.41 10.29
N THR A 95 -0.56 16.59 9.27
CA THR A 95 -1.56 17.66 9.18
C THR A 95 -2.94 17.01 9.27
N GLU A 96 -3.73 17.46 10.23
CA GLU A 96 -5.12 17.01 10.37
C GLU A 96 -6.05 18.07 9.79
N LEU A 97 -6.85 17.69 8.83
CA LEU A 97 -7.89 18.54 8.24
C LEU A 97 -9.19 17.75 8.16
N GLN A 98 -10.25 18.28 8.79
CA GLN A 98 -11.58 17.63 8.79
C GLN A 98 -11.55 16.16 9.24
N ASN A 99 -10.78 15.82 10.27
CA ASN A 99 -10.58 14.46 10.79
C ASN A 99 -9.86 13.51 9.81
N VAL A 100 -9.21 14.05 8.78
CA VAL A 100 -8.33 13.28 7.88
C VAL A 100 -6.89 13.62 8.21
N VAL A 101 -6.12 12.60 8.61
CA VAL A 101 -4.69 12.73 8.91
C VAL A 101 -3.89 12.47 7.64
N THR A 102 -3.08 13.45 7.25
CA THR A 102 -2.21 13.39 6.09
C THR A 102 -0.76 13.73 6.44
N TYR A 103 0.17 13.16 5.70
CA TYR A 103 1.60 13.44 5.79
C TYR A 103 2.08 14.10 4.50
N THR A 104 2.95 15.09 4.63
CA THR A 104 3.53 15.75 3.47
C THR A 104 4.76 15.00 3.00
N VAL A 105 4.73 14.53 1.75
CA VAL A 105 5.85 13.90 1.06
C VAL A 105 6.46 14.90 0.10
N ILE A 106 7.77 15.11 0.22
CA ILE A 106 8.54 16.01 -0.64
C ILE A 106 9.11 15.20 -1.80
N ILE A 107 8.82 15.62 -3.01
CA ILE A 107 9.26 15.00 -4.25
C ILE A 107 10.08 16.02 -5.02
N GLU A 108 11.27 15.65 -5.45
CA GLU A 108 12.07 16.46 -6.37
C GLU A 108 11.92 15.96 -7.79
N ALA A 109 11.74 16.91 -8.71
CA ALA A 109 11.64 16.65 -10.13
C ALA A 109 12.49 17.64 -10.95
N SER A 110 13.01 17.17 -12.08
CA SER A 110 13.68 18.05 -13.05
C SER A 110 12.65 18.85 -13.86
N ASN A 111 12.98 20.11 -14.14
CA ASN A 111 12.21 21.03 -14.95
C ASN A 111 13.13 21.74 -15.98
N ASP A 112 13.89 20.97 -16.73
CA ASP A 112 14.85 21.52 -17.70
C ASP A 112 14.16 22.36 -18.77
N ASP A 113 12.97 21.94 -19.20
CA ASP A 113 12.12 22.67 -20.15
C ASP A 113 11.49 23.94 -19.56
N ARG A 114 11.59 24.17 -18.26
CA ARG A 114 10.94 25.28 -17.50
C ARG A 114 9.45 25.42 -17.74
N ARG A 115 8.75 24.29 -17.93
CA ARG A 115 7.30 24.25 -18.17
C ARG A 115 6.48 24.14 -16.90
N LEU A 116 7.10 23.63 -15.83
CA LEU A 116 6.46 23.53 -14.52
C LEU A 116 6.66 24.85 -13.79
N PHE A 117 5.56 25.44 -13.37
CA PHE A 117 5.58 26.70 -12.63
C PHE A 117 5.17 26.47 -11.16
N PRO A 118 5.73 27.23 -10.22
CA PRO A 118 5.27 27.23 -8.84
C PRO A 118 3.77 27.54 -8.75
N GLY A 119 3.05 26.77 -7.92
CA GLY A 119 1.60 26.91 -7.77
C GLY A 119 0.74 26.04 -8.69
N MET A 120 1.36 25.23 -9.56
CA MET A 120 0.63 24.22 -10.33
C MET A 120 0.19 23.07 -9.43
N THR A 121 -0.99 22.51 -9.73
CA THR A 121 -1.47 21.27 -9.11
C THR A 121 -0.95 20.07 -9.88
N ALA A 122 -0.45 19.06 -9.16
CA ALA A 122 0.06 17.83 -9.74
C ALA A 122 -0.71 16.62 -9.22
N ASN A 123 -1.03 15.69 -10.13
CA ASN A 123 -1.56 14.36 -9.82
C ASN A 123 -0.37 13.38 -9.73
N VAL A 124 -0.08 12.92 -8.53
CA VAL A 124 1.16 12.19 -8.21
C VAL A 124 0.87 10.72 -8.00
N GLN A 125 1.69 9.85 -8.59
CA GLN A 125 1.70 8.42 -8.38
C GLN A 125 3.07 8.00 -7.85
N ILE A 126 3.13 7.54 -6.60
CA ILE A 126 4.34 7.07 -5.94
C ILE A 126 4.43 5.55 -6.07
N GLU A 127 5.51 5.05 -6.64
CA GLU A 127 5.76 3.62 -6.76
C GLU A 127 6.38 3.11 -5.44
N SER A 128 5.53 2.57 -4.56
CA SER A 128 5.97 2.10 -3.23
C SER A 128 6.60 0.72 -3.25
N ALA A 129 6.25 -0.12 -4.23
CA ALA A 129 6.81 -1.46 -4.39
C ALA A 129 6.75 -1.89 -5.86
N LYS A 130 7.83 -2.50 -6.33
CA LYS A 130 7.92 -3.08 -7.67
C LYS A 130 8.36 -4.53 -7.59
N LYS A 131 7.75 -5.37 -8.42
CA LYS A 131 8.14 -6.76 -8.56
C LYS A 131 8.06 -7.16 -10.03
N ASP A 132 9.20 -7.48 -10.63
CA ASP A 132 9.30 -7.67 -12.07
C ASP A 132 8.76 -9.05 -12.51
N ASP A 133 9.02 -10.14 -11.78
CA ASP A 133 8.59 -11.50 -12.12
C ASP A 133 7.45 -11.98 -11.21
N ALA A 134 6.28 -11.34 -11.32
CA ALA A 134 5.12 -11.73 -10.53
C ALA A 134 4.01 -12.35 -11.38
N LEU A 135 3.49 -13.50 -10.95
CA LEU A 135 2.25 -14.01 -11.48
C LEU A 135 1.12 -13.07 -11.08
N ARG A 136 0.42 -12.47 -12.05
CA ARG A 136 -0.61 -11.48 -11.81
C ARG A 136 -1.95 -11.87 -12.38
N VAL A 137 -3.03 -11.41 -11.76
CA VAL A 137 -4.40 -11.56 -12.25
C VAL A 137 -5.11 -10.21 -12.30
N PRO A 138 -5.99 -9.98 -13.27
CA PRO A 138 -6.81 -8.78 -13.28
C PRO A 138 -7.67 -8.67 -12.01
N ASN A 139 -7.77 -7.48 -11.44
CA ASN A 139 -8.59 -7.23 -10.23
C ASN A 139 -10.07 -7.59 -10.44
N GLU A 140 -10.56 -7.51 -11.68
CA GLU A 140 -11.90 -7.94 -12.04
C GLU A 140 -12.12 -9.45 -11.79
N ALA A 141 -11.10 -10.30 -12.00
CA ALA A 141 -11.19 -11.73 -11.74
C ALA A 141 -11.37 -12.07 -10.24
N LEU A 142 -10.81 -11.24 -9.36
CA LEU A 142 -10.97 -11.37 -7.90
C LEU A 142 -12.37 -10.93 -7.42
N ARG A 143 -13.01 -10.04 -8.16
CA ARG A 143 -14.37 -9.54 -7.88
C ARG A 143 -15.45 -10.44 -8.48
N PHE A 144 -15.09 -11.27 -9.46
CA PHE A 144 -16.04 -12.16 -10.11
C PHE A 144 -16.64 -13.16 -9.12
N ARG A 145 -17.98 -13.28 -9.10
CA ARG A 145 -18.73 -14.27 -8.32
C ARG A 145 -19.81 -14.89 -9.22
N PRO A 146 -19.75 -16.20 -9.51
CA PRO A 146 -20.78 -16.84 -10.30
C PRO A 146 -22.13 -16.83 -9.53
N ARG A 147 -23.24 -16.61 -10.22
CA ARG A 147 -24.60 -16.54 -9.63
C ARG A 147 -24.99 -17.79 -8.82
N ASN A 148 -24.38 -18.94 -9.11
CA ASN A 148 -24.60 -20.21 -8.40
C ASN A 148 -23.36 -20.63 -7.61
N ALA A 149 -22.68 -19.68 -6.95
CA ALA A 149 -21.43 -19.94 -6.21
C ALA A 149 -21.56 -21.08 -5.19
N GLU A 150 -22.73 -21.28 -4.60
CA GLU A 150 -22.99 -22.35 -3.63
C GLU A 150 -22.83 -23.76 -4.21
N ARG A 151 -23.09 -23.96 -5.51
CA ARG A 151 -22.88 -25.26 -6.20
C ARG A 151 -21.42 -25.56 -6.51
N PHE A 152 -20.54 -24.54 -6.47
CA PHE A 152 -19.10 -24.64 -6.73
C PHE A 152 -18.27 -24.63 -5.45
N ILE A 153 -18.89 -24.58 -4.30
CA ILE A 153 -18.24 -24.88 -3.03
C ILE A 153 -18.11 -26.39 -3.02
N VAL A 154 -16.91 -26.89 -3.35
CA VAL A 154 -16.56 -28.30 -3.08
C VAL A 154 -16.95 -28.58 -1.64
N ALA A 155 -17.81 -29.59 -1.48
CA ALA A 155 -18.48 -29.94 -0.23
C ALA A 155 -17.59 -29.72 0.99
N ALA A 156 -17.92 -28.75 1.79
CA ALA A 156 -17.32 -28.53 3.11
C ALA A 156 -17.94 -29.51 4.12
N GLY A 157 -17.96 -30.79 3.74
CA GLY A 157 -18.26 -31.94 4.58
C GLY A 157 -17.00 -32.63 5.07
N ALA A 158 -15.89 -31.90 5.19
CA ALA A 158 -14.69 -32.42 5.77
C ALA A 158 -14.91 -32.63 7.27
N SER A 159 -14.62 -33.83 7.75
CA SER A 159 -14.59 -34.16 9.18
C SER A 159 -13.65 -33.18 9.93
N ARG A 160 -13.76 -33.08 11.24
CA ARG A 160 -12.86 -32.23 12.04
C ARG A 160 -11.40 -32.64 11.85
N GLU A 161 -11.13 -33.93 11.76
CA GLU A 161 -9.81 -34.50 11.47
C GLU A 161 -9.27 -34.03 10.12
N ASP A 162 -10.10 -34.06 9.05
CA ASP A 162 -9.73 -33.54 7.74
C ASP A 162 -9.38 -32.03 7.76
N ARG A 163 -9.95 -31.29 8.73
CA ARG A 163 -9.71 -29.85 8.84
C ARG A 163 -8.41 -29.53 9.55
N SER A 164 -8.11 -30.24 10.65
CA SER A 164 -6.82 -30.12 11.36
C SER A 164 -5.69 -30.59 10.44
N ASP A 165 -5.84 -31.71 9.74
CA ASP A 165 -4.84 -32.24 8.82
C ASP A 165 -4.53 -31.29 7.66
N ARG A 166 -5.52 -30.61 7.12
CA ARG A 166 -5.30 -29.57 6.09
C ARG A 166 -4.53 -28.35 6.61
N ILE A 167 -4.78 -27.95 7.85
CA ILE A 167 -4.07 -26.83 8.47
C ILE A 167 -2.62 -27.23 8.72
N ILE A 168 -2.39 -28.41 9.25
CA ILE A 168 -1.07 -28.97 9.53
C ILE A 168 -0.27 -29.19 8.24
N SER A 169 -0.89 -29.76 7.19
CA SER A 169 -0.23 -29.94 5.89
C SER A 169 0.22 -28.61 5.26
N ARG A 170 -0.57 -27.54 5.45
CA ARG A 170 -0.16 -26.20 5.03
C ARG A 170 0.97 -25.64 5.87
N LEU A 171 0.94 -25.91 7.17
CA LEU A 171 1.98 -25.47 8.08
C LEU A 171 3.32 -26.13 7.78
N LYS A 172 3.32 -27.44 7.45
CA LYS A 172 4.51 -28.19 6.99
C LYS A 172 5.12 -27.63 5.71
N ASN A 173 4.30 -27.14 4.79
CA ASN A 173 4.80 -26.51 3.57
C ASN A 173 5.48 -25.15 3.83
N ASP A 174 5.07 -24.45 4.87
CA ASP A 174 5.56 -23.12 5.20
C ASP A 174 6.72 -23.17 6.23
N LEU A 175 6.76 -24.23 7.07
CA LEU A 175 7.74 -24.41 8.16
C LEU A 175 8.26 -25.84 8.21
N PRO A 176 9.59 -26.06 8.34
CA PRO A 176 10.16 -27.39 8.58
C PRO A 176 9.88 -27.78 10.05
N LEU A 177 8.77 -28.49 10.26
CA LEU A 177 8.37 -28.95 11.60
C LEU A 177 8.96 -30.32 11.92
N THR A 178 9.32 -30.54 13.17
CA THR A 178 9.61 -31.86 13.73
C THR A 178 8.32 -32.59 14.11
N ASP A 179 8.36 -33.90 14.25
CA ASP A 179 7.17 -34.70 14.60
C ASP A 179 6.54 -34.26 15.93
N ALA A 180 7.35 -33.89 16.92
CA ALA A 180 6.87 -33.36 18.19
C ALA A 180 6.17 -31.99 18.07
N GLN A 181 6.66 -31.12 17.17
CA GLN A 181 6.05 -29.82 16.88
C GLN A 181 4.73 -29.99 16.11
N GLU A 182 4.64 -30.97 15.22
CA GLU A 182 3.42 -31.33 14.52
C GLU A 182 2.34 -31.83 15.48
N GLU A 183 2.72 -32.72 16.40
CA GLU A 183 1.79 -33.27 17.39
C GLU A 183 1.26 -32.19 18.33
N ALA A 184 2.11 -31.30 18.80
CA ALA A 184 1.71 -30.15 19.62
C ALA A 184 0.75 -29.19 18.88
N ALA A 185 1.01 -28.93 17.58
CA ALA A 185 0.15 -28.10 16.76
C ALA A 185 -1.21 -28.79 16.50
N ARG A 186 -1.22 -30.11 16.32
CA ARG A 186 -2.44 -30.91 16.14
C ARG A 186 -3.30 -30.90 17.40
N GLU A 187 -2.72 -31.18 18.55
CA GLU A 187 -3.43 -31.15 19.83
C GLU A 187 -4.06 -29.77 20.13
N ALA A 188 -3.31 -28.73 19.90
CA ALA A 188 -3.81 -27.36 20.08
C ALA A 188 -4.97 -27.01 19.17
N LEU A 189 -4.93 -27.46 17.89
CA LEU A 189 -6.00 -27.27 16.92
C LEU A 189 -7.25 -28.08 17.27
N GLU A 190 -7.11 -29.33 17.66
CA GLU A 190 -8.22 -30.21 18.03
C GLU A 190 -8.95 -29.67 19.26
N LYS A 191 -8.20 -29.21 20.25
CA LYS A 191 -8.74 -28.59 21.45
C LYS A 191 -9.55 -27.32 21.14
N PHE A 192 -9.07 -26.50 20.21
CA PHE A 192 -9.79 -25.32 19.76
C PHE A 192 -11.05 -25.68 18.95
N LEU A 193 -10.95 -26.58 17.99
CA LEU A 193 -12.06 -27.01 17.14
C LEU A 193 -13.16 -27.73 17.95
N SER A 194 -12.80 -28.44 19.04
CA SER A 194 -13.75 -29.04 19.96
C SER A 194 -14.49 -27.99 20.82
N SER A 195 -13.77 -26.98 21.30
CA SER A 195 -14.36 -25.91 22.14
C SER A 195 -15.26 -24.98 21.35
N SER A 196 -14.89 -24.64 20.11
CA SER A 196 -15.67 -23.73 19.24
C SER A 196 -17.01 -24.32 18.79
N SER A 197 -17.09 -25.65 18.67
CA SER A 197 -18.36 -26.32 18.30
C SER A 197 -19.35 -26.48 19.47
N ALA A 198 -18.86 -26.47 20.71
CA ALA A 198 -19.71 -26.56 21.90
C ALA A 198 -20.47 -25.25 22.18
N SER A 199 -19.95 -24.12 21.69
CA SER A 199 -20.51 -22.77 21.94
C SER A 199 -21.60 -22.34 20.96
N GLY A 200 -22.05 -23.18 20.03
CA GLY A 200 -23.16 -22.85 19.09
C GLY A 200 -22.86 -21.66 18.16
N ALA A 201 -21.61 -21.26 18.04
CA ALA A 201 -21.19 -20.07 17.30
C ALA A 201 -21.15 -20.35 15.79
N ASN A 202 -22.32 -20.50 15.18
CA ASN A 202 -22.47 -20.63 13.72
C ASN A 202 -22.23 -19.29 12.99
N SER A 203 -21.73 -18.25 13.68
CA SER A 203 -21.57 -16.89 13.15
C SER A 203 -20.23 -16.21 13.52
N ILE A 204 -19.21 -16.94 13.97
CA ILE A 204 -17.89 -16.31 14.11
C ILE A 204 -17.39 -15.97 12.70
N ASP A 205 -17.08 -14.69 12.49
CA ASP A 205 -16.49 -14.23 11.23
C ASP A 205 -15.23 -15.07 10.95
N ARG A 206 -15.14 -15.60 9.74
CA ARG A 206 -14.02 -16.44 9.31
C ARG A 206 -12.66 -15.74 9.43
N SER A 207 -12.64 -14.41 9.52
CA SER A 207 -11.44 -13.62 9.77
C SER A 207 -10.98 -13.76 11.23
N VAL A 208 -11.90 -13.67 12.16
CA VAL A 208 -11.65 -13.85 13.60
C VAL A 208 -11.23 -15.29 13.92
N GLU A 209 -11.90 -16.26 13.30
CA GLU A 209 -11.53 -17.68 13.46
C GLU A 209 -10.08 -17.94 12.98
N ARG A 210 -9.68 -17.35 11.85
CA ARG A 210 -8.29 -17.47 11.36
C ARG A 210 -7.27 -16.85 12.30
N GLN A 211 -7.58 -15.67 12.87
CA GLN A 211 -6.71 -15.02 13.84
C GLN A 211 -6.56 -15.85 15.11
N MET A 212 -7.65 -16.45 15.61
CA MET A 212 -7.62 -17.34 16.75
C MET A 212 -6.79 -18.60 16.48
N ILE A 213 -6.96 -19.25 15.33
CA ILE A 213 -6.15 -20.39 14.93
C ILE A 213 -4.65 -20.01 14.87
N GLN A 214 -4.35 -18.84 14.32
CA GLN A 214 -2.98 -18.37 14.26
C GLN A 214 -2.37 -18.14 15.64
N SER A 215 -3.08 -17.46 16.53
CA SER A 215 -2.59 -17.20 17.91
C SER A 215 -2.36 -18.50 18.68
N ILE A 216 -3.22 -19.51 18.50
CA ILE A 216 -3.09 -20.82 19.14
C ILE A 216 -1.88 -21.56 18.60
N LEU A 217 -1.67 -21.56 17.29
CA LEU A 217 -0.48 -22.16 16.68
C LEU A 217 0.82 -21.46 17.10
N GLU A 218 0.81 -20.14 17.21
CA GLU A 218 1.95 -19.37 17.73
C GLU A 218 2.26 -19.76 19.18
N GLN A 219 1.26 -19.88 20.01
CA GLN A 219 1.41 -20.25 21.41
C GLN A 219 1.91 -21.68 21.59
N ALA A 220 1.46 -22.61 20.75
CA ALA A 220 1.87 -24.01 20.79
C ALA A 220 3.28 -24.22 20.23
N LEU A 221 3.65 -23.54 19.17
CA LEU A 221 4.91 -23.77 18.45
C LEU A 221 6.08 -22.98 18.98
N ARG A 222 5.86 -21.72 19.42
CA ARG A 222 6.95 -20.83 19.85
C ARG A 222 7.89 -21.45 20.92
N PRO A 223 7.40 -22.12 21.99
CA PRO A 223 8.28 -22.73 23.00
C PRO A 223 9.08 -23.94 22.47
N LEU A 224 8.67 -24.55 21.36
CA LEU A 224 9.27 -25.74 20.77
C LEU A 224 10.21 -25.43 19.60
N MET A 225 10.31 -24.15 19.17
CA MET A 225 11.16 -23.74 18.06
C MET A 225 12.62 -23.68 18.45
N SER A 226 13.49 -24.27 17.65
CA SER A 226 14.94 -24.13 17.77
C SER A 226 15.43 -22.80 17.20
N GLU A 227 16.61 -22.33 17.65
CA GLU A 227 17.24 -21.10 17.09
C GLU A 227 17.41 -21.15 15.57
N ALA A 228 17.69 -22.32 15.00
CA ALA A 228 17.83 -22.50 13.56
C ALA A 228 16.50 -22.34 12.80
N GLN A 229 15.37 -22.57 13.45
CA GLN A 229 14.02 -22.45 12.86
C GLN A 229 13.43 -21.06 13.04
N MET A 230 13.98 -20.23 13.95
CA MET A 230 13.44 -18.89 14.23
C MET A 230 13.33 -17.98 13.02
N PRO A 231 14.29 -17.90 12.08
CA PRO A 231 14.13 -17.05 10.89
C PRO A 231 12.98 -17.50 9.98
N ALA A 232 12.76 -18.80 9.85
CA ALA A 232 11.65 -19.36 9.06
C ALA A 232 10.30 -19.09 9.76
N TYR A 233 10.27 -19.20 11.09
CA TYR A 233 9.10 -18.90 11.90
C TYR A 233 8.71 -17.42 11.85
N GLU A 234 9.67 -16.51 11.97
CA GLU A 234 9.46 -15.06 11.86
C GLU A 234 8.93 -14.67 10.45
N LYS A 235 9.51 -15.28 9.40
CA LYS A 235 9.04 -15.12 8.02
C LYS A 235 7.62 -15.67 7.83
N TRP A 236 7.29 -16.80 8.42
CA TRP A 236 5.93 -17.36 8.39
C TRP A 236 4.93 -16.45 9.12
N LYS A 237 5.31 -15.90 10.26
CA LYS A 237 4.51 -14.98 11.06
C LYS A 237 4.24 -13.68 10.29
N SER A 238 5.28 -13.03 9.78
CA SER A 238 5.18 -11.77 9.04
C SER A 238 4.50 -11.94 7.68
N GLY A 239 4.77 -13.02 6.95
CA GLY A 239 4.20 -13.28 5.64
C GLY A 239 2.69 -13.55 5.66
N ARG A 240 2.12 -14.01 6.78
CA ARG A 240 0.67 -14.19 6.94
C ARG A 240 -0.08 -12.93 7.34
N ALA A 241 0.56 -12.05 8.08
CA ALA A 241 -0.03 -10.77 8.46
C ALA A 241 -0.28 -9.86 7.25
N ALA A 242 0.56 -9.97 6.21
CA ALA A 242 0.48 -9.15 5.01
C ALA A 242 -0.32 -9.78 3.84
N SER A 243 -0.60 -11.10 3.86
CA SER A 243 -1.22 -11.76 2.72
C SER A 243 -2.75 -11.75 2.76
N ARG A 244 -3.36 -10.95 1.91
CA ARG A 244 -4.80 -11.02 1.61
C ARG A 244 -5.08 -12.29 0.79
N SER A 245 -6.15 -13.04 1.12
CA SER A 245 -6.58 -14.19 0.30
C SER A 245 -7.72 -13.77 -0.63
N GLY A 246 -7.61 -14.15 -1.91
CA GLY A 246 -8.62 -13.94 -2.93
C GLY A 246 -9.18 -15.25 -3.49
N ASN A 247 -10.34 -15.18 -4.15
CA ASN A 247 -10.89 -16.31 -4.90
C ASN A 247 -10.82 -15.96 -6.38
N VAL A 248 -10.26 -16.87 -7.17
CA VAL A 248 -10.24 -16.78 -8.63
C VAL A 248 -10.99 -17.98 -9.19
N TYR A 249 -11.72 -17.80 -10.27
CA TYR A 249 -12.43 -18.85 -10.96
C TYR A 249 -11.75 -19.16 -12.29
N VAL A 250 -11.43 -20.43 -12.50
CA VAL A 250 -10.80 -20.95 -13.72
C VAL A 250 -11.78 -21.93 -14.36
N LEU A 251 -11.79 -22.08 -15.68
CA LEU A 251 -12.58 -23.09 -16.34
C LEU A 251 -11.86 -24.45 -16.23
N ASP A 252 -12.54 -25.47 -15.75
CA ASP A 252 -12.07 -26.84 -15.78
C ASP A 252 -12.10 -27.41 -17.23
N ALA A 253 -11.62 -28.63 -17.41
CA ALA A 253 -11.61 -29.33 -18.71
C ALA A 253 -13.06 -29.52 -19.28
N ALA A 254 -14.08 -29.47 -18.44
CA ALA A 254 -15.50 -29.58 -18.81
C ALA A 254 -16.17 -28.20 -19.03
N GLY A 255 -15.40 -27.11 -18.98
CA GLY A 255 -15.90 -25.73 -19.14
C GLY A 255 -16.70 -25.20 -17.95
N LYS A 256 -16.60 -25.83 -16.77
CA LYS A 256 -17.26 -25.37 -15.55
C LYS A 256 -16.31 -24.50 -14.72
N PRO A 257 -16.83 -23.46 -14.06
CA PRO A 257 -16.02 -22.60 -13.20
C PRO A 257 -15.57 -23.37 -11.93
N GLU A 258 -14.28 -23.56 -11.77
CA GLU A 258 -13.62 -24.09 -10.58
C GLU A 258 -13.09 -22.94 -9.72
N ARG A 259 -13.42 -22.94 -8.41
CA ARG A 259 -12.91 -21.94 -7.48
C ARG A 259 -11.51 -22.32 -7.00
N ARG A 260 -10.56 -21.41 -7.16
CA ARG A 260 -9.21 -21.51 -6.60
C ARG A 260 -8.95 -20.39 -5.61
N VAL A 261 -8.47 -20.75 -4.44
CA VAL A 261 -8.04 -19.80 -3.41
C VAL A 261 -6.60 -19.43 -3.67
N VAL A 262 -6.32 -18.14 -3.77
CA VAL A 262 -4.98 -17.60 -4.01
C VAL A 262 -4.59 -16.64 -2.90
N ARG A 263 -3.30 -16.53 -2.64
CA ARG A 263 -2.73 -15.48 -1.77
C ARG A 263 -2.36 -14.30 -2.64
N LEU A 264 -2.83 -13.13 -2.26
CA LEU A 264 -2.55 -11.87 -2.96
C LEU A 264 -1.34 -11.20 -2.31
N GLY A 265 -0.44 -10.71 -3.14
CA GLY A 265 0.68 -9.85 -2.75
C GLY A 265 0.38 -8.39 -3.01
N ILE A 266 1.31 -7.69 -3.66
CA ILE A 266 1.13 -6.29 -4.08
C ILE A 266 0.04 -6.19 -5.14
N SER A 267 -0.66 -5.06 -5.15
CA SER A 267 -1.72 -4.80 -6.13
C SER A 267 -1.66 -3.36 -6.61
N ASP A 268 -1.98 -3.17 -7.87
CA ASP A 268 -2.22 -1.87 -8.49
C ASP A 268 -3.72 -1.73 -8.84
N ASP A 269 -4.07 -0.70 -9.61
CA ASP A 269 -5.45 -0.41 -10.02
C ASP A 269 -6.03 -1.50 -10.96
N GLN A 270 -5.19 -2.21 -11.71
CA GLN A 270 -5.60 -3.17 -12.73
C GLN A 270 -5.32 -4.62 -12.36
N PHE A 271 -4.23 -4.89 -11.67
CA PHE A 271 -3.73 -6.23 -11.38
C PHE A 271 -3.41 -6.44 -9.90
N SER A 272 -3.49 -7.68 -9.48
CA SER A 272 -2.99 -8.13 -8.17
C SER A 272 -2.00 -9.27 -8.38
N GLU A 273 -0.91 -9.24 -7.64
CA GLU A 273 0.06 -10.33 -7.58
C GLU A 273 -0.56 -11.56 -6.92
N ILE A 274 -0.22 -12.72 -7.45
CA ILE A 274 -0.46 -14.02 -6.83
C ILE A 274 0.81 -14.47 -6.12
N ALA A 275 0.89 -14.20 -4.82
CA ALA A 275 2.00 -14.59 -3.97
C ALA A 275 2.01 -16.08 -3.64
N GLY A 276 0.93 -16.82 -3.97
CA GLY A 276 0.83 -18.27 -3.80
C GLY A 276 -0.58 -18.80 -4.01
N GLY A 277 -0.68 -20.09 -4.24
CA GLY A 277 -1.95 -20.77 -4.54
C GLY A 277 -1.79 -21.78 -5.66
N LYS A 278 -2.90 -22.39 -6.07
CA LYS A 278 -2.92 -23.41 -7.13
C LYS A 278 -3.19 -22.82 -8.53
N LEU A 279 -2.75 -21.59 -8.80
CA LEU A 279 -2.86 -20.99 -10.12
C LEU A 279 -1.50 -21.06 -10.83
N LYS A 280 -1.52 -21.50 -12.10
CA LYS A 280 -0.32 -21.62 -12.94
C LYS A 280 -0.31 -20.51 -13.99
N GLU A 281 0.88 -20.15 -14.44
CA GLU A 281 1.05 -19.23 -15.55
C GLU A 281 0.35 -19.77 -16.81
N GLY A 282 -0.33 -18.88 -17.56
CA GLY A 282 -1.09 -19.23 -18.77
C GLY A 282 -2.49 -19.78 -18.52
N GLU A 283 -2.92 -20.05 -17.28
CA GLU A 283 -4.29 -20.45 -17.01
C GLU A 283 -5.27 -19.29 -17.23
N ARG A 284 -6.41 -19.57 -17.88
CA ARG A 284 -7.44 -18.57 -18.18
C ARG A 284 -8.35 -18.38 -16.96
N VAL A 285 -8.35 -17.17 -16.43
CA VAL A 285 -9.22 -16.75 -15.32
C VAL A 285 -10.50 -16.12 -15.84
N ILE A 286 -11.62 -16.35 -15.14
CA ILE A 286 -12.92 -15.80 -15.49
C ILE A 286 -13.01 -14.36 -14.92
N VAL A 287 -13.15 -13.39 -15.80
CA VAL A 287 -13.33 -11.97 -15.45
C VAL A 287 -14.81 -11.60 -15.45
N ARG A 288 -15.56 -12.07 -16.45
CA ARG A 288 -17.00 -11.78 -16.63
C ARG A 288 -17.73 -13.00 -17.18
N ALA A 289 -18.98 -13.18 -16.76
CA ALA A 289 -19.92 -14.11 -17.38
C ALA A 289 -20.95 -13.28 -18.17
N ARG A 290 -21.15 -13.62 -19.44
CA ARG A 290 -22.27 -13.10 -20.25
C ARG A 290 -23.34 -14.20 -20.33
N GLU A 291 -24.59 -13.86 -20.10
CA GLU A 291 -25.69 -14.77 -20.45
C GLU A 291 -25.73 -14.88 -21.98
N ALA A 292 -25.67 -16.13 -22.48
CA ALA A 292 -26.01 -16.38 -23.88
C ALA A 292 -27.51 -16.03 -24.03
N LYS A 293 -27.80 -15.01 -24.83
CA LYS A 293 -29.17 -14.78 -25.27
C LYS A 293 -29.66 -16.06 -25.94
N LYS A 294 -30.71 -16.68 -25.36
CA LYS A 294 -31.48 -17.74 -26.02
C LYS A 294 -32.16 -17.17 -27.25
#